data_335b48a6dd9cb23a93c6fddc0b9961fb
#
_entry.id   335b48a6dd9cb23a93c6fddc0b9961fb
#
_cell.length_a   1.000
_cell.length_b   1.000
_cell.length_c   1.000
_cell.angle_alpha   90.00
_cell.angle_beta   90.00
_cell.angle_gamma   90.00
#
_symmetry.space_group_name_H-M   'P 1'
#
loop_
_entity.id
_entity.type
_entity.pdbx_description
1 polymer ?
#
loop_
_entity_poly.entity_id
_entity_poly.type
_entity_poly.pdbx_seq_one_letter_code
_entity_poly.pdbx_strand_id
1 'polypeptide(L)'
;MIFSSLVDYIYKDCFSYKFRDKVETLKNNRDNFIKFYRRFLYKEIKNPLLRYFITRHYLDYVEIEIFSFCNRQCWFCPNSFIDRHSQNIFMKEETYLKILKDLKSIGFKGGITYSRYNEPTADKIFLTRLKQAREMLPEAILFTHSNGDYITKEYIDELADAGLNLIRLQCYLNKNEKFDLENVVIPKMEKNAQRIGLPYKVRTKTKTCYEVEFEHPKLSIIWEANDFEHSIGVNRGETIEGMPDYERKKPCLSPFRRMYIDYEGSVMPCCQVRHDVESHKNMIMGNVEKESLFEIFTGKKFADLRKHLACFGPKKHPCTTCTATEANCVFEPHIKQYVPNLKKEFIK
;
A
#
# COMPACT_ATOMS: atom_id res chain seq x y z
N MET A 1 -10.33 15.94 -22.80
CA MET A 1 -11.52 16.18 -23.64
C MET A 1 -12.25 14.92 -24.07
N ILE A 2 -11.62 13.86 -24.52
CA ILE A 2 -12.29 12.59 -24.94
C ILE A 2 -13.01 11.88 -23.78
N PHE A 3 -12.56 12.05 -22.54
CA PHE A 3 -13.08 11.37 -21.34
C PHE A 3 -14.38 11.97 -20.79
N SER A 4 -14.55 13.30 -20.87
CA SER A 4 -15.83 13.91 -20.49
C SER A 4 -16.95 13.43 -21.42
N SER A 5 -16.64 13.28 -22.71
CA SER A 5 -17.61 12.81 -23.70
C SER A 5 -17.98 11.34 -23.52
N LEU A 6 -17.09 10.49 -23.02
CA LEU A 6 -17.35 9.06 -22.81
C LEU A 6 -18.18 8.80 -21.56
N VAL A 7 -17.92 9.54 -20.48
CA VAL A 7 -18.77 9.55 -19.28
C VAL A 7 -20.14 10.10 -19.63
N ASP A 8 -20.21 11.14 -20.47
CA ASP A 8 -21.44 11.71 -20.97
C ASP A 8 -22.20 10.76 -21.92
N TYR A 9 -21.47 9.95 -22.72
CA TYR A 9 -22.07 8.93 -23.59
C TYR A 9 -22.69 7.78 -22.78
N ILE A 10 -21.96 7.22 -21.82
CA ILE A 10 -22.50 6.19 -20.88
C ILE A 10 -23.66 6.78 -20.07
N TYR A 11 -23.58 8.07 -19.74
CA TYR A 11 -24.58 8.79 -18.97
C TYR A 11 -25.85 9.07 -19.77
N LYS A 12 -25.74 9.40 -21.05
CA LYS A 12 -26.89 9.77 -21.89
C LYS A 12 -27.70 8.58 -22.40
N ASP A 13 -27.03 7.48 -22.76
CA ASP A 13 -27.67 6.41 -23.53
C ASP A 13 -28.04 5.16 -22.69
N CYS A 14 -27.47 4.97 -21.49
CA CYS A 14 -27.70 3.76 -20.72
C CYS A 14 -28.64 3.88 -19.53
N PHE A 15 -29.13 5.09 -19.18
CA PHE A 15 -29.89 5.26 -17.94
C PHE A 15 -31.07 6.23 -18.05
N SER A 16 -32.21 5.86 -17.42
CA SER A 16 -33.39 6.72 -17.32
C SER A 16 -33.10 8.01 -16.51
N TYR A 17 -33.92 9.07 -16.76
CA TYR A 17 -33.80 10.38 -16.09
C TYR A 17 -33.74 10.28 -14.55
N LYS A 18 -34.55 9.46 -13.94
CA LYS A 18 -34.56 9.22 -12.48
C LYS A 18 -33.26 8.59 -11.97
N PHE A 19 -32.57 7.83 -12.80
CA PHE A 19 -31.28 7.24 -12.45
C PHE A 19 -30.17 8.27 -12.60
N ARG A 20 -30.22 9.17 -13.56
CA ARG A 20 -29.26 10.27 -13.76
C ARG A 20 -29.26 11.22 -12.57
N ASP A 21 -30.41 11.66 -12.11
CA ASP A 21 -30.57 12.54 -10.95
C ASP A 21 -29.99 11.89 -9.67
N LYS A 22 -30.24 10.60 -9.49
CA LYS A 22 -29.68 9.82 -8.37
C LYS A 22 -28.18 9.67 -8.44
N VAL A 23 -27.60 9.54 -9.64
CA VAL A 23 -26.14 9.47 -9.84
C VAL A 23 -25.49 10.84 -9.65
N GLU A 24 -26.16 11.93 -10.01
CA GLU A 24 -25.65 13.30 -9.80
C GLU A 24 -25.63 13.68 -8.32
N THR A 25 -26.66 13.32 -7.58
CA THR A 25 -26.71 13.43 -6.11
C THR A 25 -25.64 12.55 -5.44
N LEU A 26 -25.33 11.38 -6.02
CA LEU A 26 -24.29 10.48 -5.55
C LEU A 26 -22.86 10.96 -5.89
N LYS A 27 -22.68 11.69 -7.01
CA LYS A 27 -21.38 12.33 -7.36
C LYS A 27 -20.98 13.38 -6.32
N ASN A 28 -21.93 14.08 -5.76
CA ASN A 28 -21.70 15.08 -4.72
C ASN A 28 -21.40 14.48 -3.34
N ASN A 29 -21.63 13.16 -3.18
CA ASN A 29 -21.32 12.41 -1.99
C ASN A 29 -20.47 11.17 -2.36
N ARG A 30 -19.14 11.34 -2.34
CA ARG A 30 -18.15 10.30 -2.70
C ARG A 30 -18.42 8.97 -2.01
N ASP A 31 -18.83 8.99 -0.76
CA ASP A 31 -19.06 7.76 0.02
C ASP A 31 -20.30 6.99 -0.46
N ASN A 32 -21.37 7.70 -0.83
CA ASN A 32 -22.56 7.08 -1.39
C ASN A 32 -22.32 6.55 -2.80
N PHE A 33 -21.55 7.26 -3.61
CA PHE A 33 -21.08 6.80 -4.91
C PHE A 33 -20.31 5.49 -4.79
N ILE A 34 -19.32 5.44 -3.90
CA ILE A 34 -18.51 4.23 -3.63
C ILE A 34 -19.43 3.09 -3.18
N LYS A 35 -20.35 3.31 -2.26
CA LYS A 35 -21.28 2.28 -1.78
C LYS A 35 -22.18 1.74 -2.90
N PHE A 36 -22.67 2.60 -3.77
CA PHE A 36 -23.56 2.21 -4.87
C PHE A 36 -22.85 1.32 -5.91
N TYR A 37 -21.65 1.73 -6.34
CA TYR A 37 -20.91 0.98 -7.36
C TYR A 37 -20.19 -0.24 -6.82
N ARG A 38 -19.99 -0.37 -5.51
CA ARG A 38 -19.33 -1.53 -4.88
C ARG A 38 -19.94 -2.86 -5.29
N ARG A 39 -21.24 -2.93 -5.54
CA ARG A 39 -21.94 -4.15 -6.01
C ARG A 39 -21.41 -4.68 -7.34
N PHE A 40 -20.88 -3.82 -8.21
CA PHE A 40 -20.29 -4.25 -9.47
C PHE A 40 -18.98 -5.03 -9.26
N LEU A 41 -18.29 -4.79 -8.14
CA LEU A 41 -17.07 -5.50 -7.80
C LEU A 41 -17.28 -6.91 -7.23
N TYR A 42 -18.55 -7.35 -7.06
CA TYR A 42 -18.86 -8.72 -6.66
C TYR A 42 -19.02 -9.69 -7.85
N LYS A 43 -18.89 -9.21 -9.08
CA LYS A 43 -18.92 -10.00 -10.31
C LYS A 43 -17.75 -9.61 -11.20
N GLU A 44 -17.35 -10.54 -12.04
CA GLU A 44 -16.40 -10.23 -13.09
C GLU A 44 -16.96 -9.16 -14.03
N ILE A 45 -16.16 -8.16 -14.36
CA ILE A 45 -16.52 -7.11 -15.30
C ILE A 45 -15.75 -7.38 -16.60
N LYS A 46 -16.48 -7.69 -17.68
CA LYS A 46 -15.88 -7.97 -19.00
C LYS A 46 -15.79 -6.74 -19.91
N ASN A 47 -16.71 -5.78 -19.74
CA ASN A 47 -16.72 -4.56 -20.54
C ASN A 47 -15.49 -3.69 -20.25
N PRO A 48 -14.63 -3.39 -21.24
CA PRO A 48 -13.38 -2.66 -21.03
C PRO A 48 -13.56 -1.26 -20.45
N LEU A 49 -14.61 -0.52 -20.89
CA LEU A 49 -14.88 0.83 -20.38
C LEU A 49 -15.32 0.80 -18.93
N LEU A 50 -16.11 -0.20 -18.55
CA LEU A 50 -16.55 -0.35 -17.15
C LEU A 50 -15.39 -0.82 -16.26
N ARG A 51 -14.48 -1.70 -16.75
CA ARG A 51 -13.22 -2.04 -16.05
C ARG A 51 -12.44 -0.79 -15.70
N TYR A 52 -12.21 0.04 -16.70
CA TYR A 52 -11.47 1.28 -16.57
C TYR A 52 -12.12 2.23 -15.57
N PHE A 53 -13.44 2.49 -15.73
CA PHE A 53 -14.21 3.35 -14.84
C PHE A 53 -14.17 2.87 -13.38
N ILE A 54 -14.44 1.59 -13.16
CA ILE A 54 -14.43 1.00 -11.81
C ILE A 54 -13.03 1.04 -11.20
N THR A 55 -11.98 0.68 -11.93
CA THR A 55 -10.61 0.72 -11.42
C THR A 55 -10.22 2.14 -11.02
N ARG A 56 -10.53 3.14 -11.86
CA ARG A 56 -10.26 4.55 -11.57
C ARG A 56 -10.88 5.03 -10.25
N HIS A 57 -12.08 4.56 -9.92
CA HIS A 57 -12.82 5.05 -8.75
C HIS A 57 -12.60 4.24 -7.48
N TYR A 58 -12.09 3.03 -7.60
CA TYR A 58 -11.91 2.14 -6.46
C TYR A 58 -10.46 1.88 -6.10
N LEU A 59 -9.57 1.77 -7.08
CA LEU A 59 -8.16 1.55 -6.82
C LEU A 59 -7.53 2.87 -6.37
N ASP A 60 -7.14 2.97 -5.12
CA ASP A 60 -6.51 4.15 -4.55
C ASP A 60 -5.16 3.86 -3.89
N TYR A 61 -4.72 2.59 -3.91
CA TYR A 61 -3.47 2.19 -3.31
C TYR A 61 -2.82 1.00 -4.04
N VAL A 62 -1.56 1.16 -4.43
CA VAL A 62 -0.77 0.11 -5.07
C VAL A 62 0.55 -0.05 -4.34
N GLU A 63 0.85 -1.28 -3.93
CA GLU A 63 2.14 -1.66 -3.36
C GLU A 63 2.95 -2.37 -4.44
N ILE A 64 4.19 -1.96 -4.69
CA ILE A 64 5.05 -2.53 -5.73
C ILE A 64 6.40 -2.92 -5.13
N GLU A 65 6.73 -4.19 -5.12
CA GLU A 65 8.10 -4.63 -4.86
C GLU A 65 8.91 -4.55 -6.15
N ILE A 66 9.84 -3.60 -6.20
CA ILE A 66 10.70 -3.40 -7.38
C ILE A 66 11.89 -4.36 -7.42
N PHE A 67 12.15 -5.04 -6.31
CA PHE A 67 13.10 -6.14 -6.16
C PHE A 67 12.81 -6.95 -4.88
N SER A 68 13.45 -8.11 -4.73
CA SER A 68 13.15 -9.06 -3.66
C SER A 68 13.90 -8.82 -2.35
N PHE A 69 15.06 -8.19 -2.37
CA PHE A 69 16.04 -8.17 -1.27
C PHE A 69 15.56 -7.42 -0.02
N CYS A 70 15.85 -7.99 1.14
CA CYS A 70 15.81 -7.31 2.44
C CYS A 70 17.02 -7.75 3.27
N ASN A 71 17.73 -6.81 3.88
CA ASN A 71 18.89 -7.08 4.72
C ASN A 71 18.54 -7.60 6.12
N ARG A 72 17.26 -7.68 6.48
CA ARG A 72 16.79 -8.11 7.81
C ARG A 72 15.91 -9.35 7.74
N GLN A 73 15.97 -10.16 8.80
CA GLN A 73 15.13 -11.33 9.06
C GLN A 73 14.35 -11.12 10.36
N CYS A 74 13.41 -10.16 10.33
CA CYS A 74 12.62 -9.81 11.52
C CYS A 74 11.68 -10.95 11.91
N TRP A 75 11.61 -11.31 13.19
CA TRP A 75 10.78 -12.41 13.73
C TRP A 75 9.28 -12.29 13.40
N PHE A 76 8.76 -11.07 13.27
CA PHE A 76 7.37 -10.76 12.94
C PHE A 76 7.12 -10.65 11.41
N CYS A 77 8.12 -10.97 10.60
CA CYS A 77 8.06 -10.90 9.14
C CYS A 77 8.30 -12.29 8.53
N PRO A 78 7.60 -12.69 7.46
CA PRO A 78 7.88 -13.93 6.75
C PRO A 78 9.31 -14.09 6.25
N ASN A 79 10.09 -13.01 6.15
CA ASN A 79 11.53 -13.07 5.87
C ASN A 79 12.34 -13.79 6.94
N SER A 80 11.75 -14.12 8.10
CA SER A 80 12.38 -14.93 9.13
C SER A 80 12.53 -16.41 8.71
N PHE A 81 11.73 -16.88 7.73
CA PHE A 81 11.74 -18.26 7.24
C PHE A 81 11.77 -18.36 5.70
N ILE A 82 11.56 -17.25 4.98
CA ILE A 82 11.74 -17.16 3.52
C ILE A 82 12.97 -16.34 3.23
N ASP A 83 13.91 -16.93 2.49
CA ASP A 83 15.13 -16.25 2.12
C ASP A 83 14.88 -15.10 1.14
N ARG A 84 15.10 -13.90 1.60
CA ARG A 84 15.10 -12.66 0.83
C ARG A 84 16.43 -11.93 0.95
N HIS A 85 17.46 -12.63 1.45
CA HIS A 85 18.78 -12.07 1.76
C HIS A 85 19.87 -12.55 0.79
N SER A 86 19.83 -13.81 0.39
CA SER A 86 20.88 -14.41 -0.46
C SER A 86 20.81 -13.98 -1.92
N GLN A 87 19.63 -13.55 -2.40
CA GLN A 87 19.43 -13.15 -3.79
C GLN A 87 18.66 -11.83 -3.87
N ASN A 88 19.02 -11.01 -4.87
CA ASN A 88 18.26 -9.81 -5.22
C ASN A 88 17.70 -9.97 -6.66
N ILE A 89 16.43 -10.30 -6.76
CA ILE A 89 15.71 -10.46 -8.03
C ILE A 89 14.98 -9.15 -8.31
N PHE A 90 15.28 -8.51 -9.43
CA PHE A 90 14.70 -7.23 -9.82
C PHE A 90 13.45 -7.43 -10.67
N MET A 91 12.44 -6.59 -10.44
CA MET A 91 11.34 -6.43 -11.38
C MET A 91 11.89 -5.89 -12.71
N LYS A 92 11.50 -6.52 -13.82
CA LYS A 92 11.85 -6.03 -15.15
C LYS A 92 11.35 -4.60 -15.34
N GLU A 93 12.12 -3.76 -16.02
CA GLU A 93 11.74 -2.37 -16.25
C GLU A 93 10.48 -2.25 -17.08
N GLU A 94 10.34 -3.07 -18.13
CA GLU A 94 9.13 -3.10 -18.95
C GLU A 94 7.88 -3.46 -18.14
N THR A 95 7.98 -4.36 -17.16
CA THR A 95 6.88 -4.71 -16.25
C THR A 95 6.51 -3.52 -15.38
N TYR A 96 7.50 -2.85 -14.79
CA TYR A 96 7.29 -1.65 -13.98
C TYR A 96 6.65 -0.51 -14.79
N LEU A 97 7.18 -0.23 -15.98
CA LEU A 97 6.65 0.83 -16.85
C LEU A 97 5.23 0.50 -17.34
N LYS A 98 4.91 -0.79 -17.58
CA LYS A 98 3.54 -1.22 -17.91
C LYS A 98 2.57 -0.91 -16.76
N ILE A 99 2.95 -1.18 -15.50
CA ILE A 99 2.15 -0.81 -14.33
C ILE A 99 1.89 0.70 -14.30
N LEU A 100 2.93 1.51 -14.48
CA LEU A 100 2.78 2.98 -14.50
C LEU A 100 1.91 3.47 -15.66
N LYS A 101 2.01 2.87 -16.84
CA LYS A 101 1.16 3.20 -18.01
C LYS A 101 -0.31 2.91 -17.73
N ASP A 102 -0.61 1.75 -17.13
CA ASP A 102 -1.97 1.39 -16.73
C ASP A 102 -2.53 2.43 -15.72
N LEU A 103 -1.76 2.77 -14.69
CA LEU A 103 -2.14 3.77 -13.69
C LEU A 103 -2.31 5.18 -14.29
N LYS A 104 -1.40 5.59 -15.19
CA LYS A 104 -1.49 6.87 -15.90
C LYS A 104 -2.75 6.97 -16.73
N SER A 105 -3.14 5.88 -17.39
CA SER A 105 -4.31 5.85 -18.25
C SER A 105 -5.60 6.15 -17.49
N ILE A 106 -5.72 5.75 -16.23
CA ILE A 106 -6.88 6.08 -15.37
C ILE A 106 -6.74 7.42 -14.64
N GLY A 107 -5.67 8.18 -14.86
CA GLY A 107 -5.40 9.42 -14.13
C GLY A 107 -5.25 9.17 -12.62
N PHE A 108 -4.47 8.15 -12.26
CA PHE A 108 -4.29 7.73 -10.87
C PHE A 108 -3.64 8.83 -10.03
N LYS A 109 -4.28 9.16 -8.90
CA LYS A 109 -3.83 10.14 -7.91
C LYS A 109 -3.71 9.53 -6.51
N GLY A 110 -3.80 8.23 -6.42
CA GLY A 110 -3.71 7.48 -5.16
C GLY A 110 -2.27 7.30 -4.72
N GLY A 111 -2.08 6.41 -3.75
CA GLY A 111 -0.77 6.10 -3.20
C GLY A 111 -0.05 4.95 -3.90
N ILE A 112 1.24 5.14 -4.12
CA ILE A 112 2.15 4.07 -4.51
C ILE A 112 3.20 3.91 -3.43
N THR A 113 3.34 2.70 -2.90
CA THR A 113 4.44 2.36 -2.00
C THR A 113 5.36 1.30 -2.61
N TYR A 114 6.63 1.33 -2.21
CA TYR A 114 7.67 0.46 -2.74
C TYR A 114 8.18 -0.57 -1.73
N SER A 115 7.55 -0.61 -0.58
CA SER A 115 7.92 -1.49 0.52
C SER A 115 6.86 -2.55 0.77
N ARG A 116 7.29 -3.79 0.87
CA ARG A 116 6.47 -4.82 1.47
C ARG A 116 7.31 -5.84 2.24
N TYR A 117 7.99 -6.70 1.50
CA TYR A 117 8.90 -7.72 2.06
C TYR A 117 10.35 -7.48 1.63
N ASN A 118 10.57 -6.52 0.75
CA ASN A 118 11.88 -5.96 0.40
C ASN A 118 12.25 -4.78 1.32
N GLU A 119 13.51 -4.39 1.29
CA GLU A 119 14.00 -3.13 1.86
C GLU A 119 14.30 -2.14 0.72
N PRO A 120 13.39 -1.18 0.42
CA PRO A 120 13.49 -0.34 -0.77
C PRO A 120 14.76 0.49 -0.86
N THR A 121 15.32 0.88 0.30
CA THR A 121 16.50 1.74 0.35
C THR A 121 17.83 0.98 0.22
N ALA A 122 17.77 -0.35 0.12
CA ALA A 122 18.95 -1.18 -0.05
C ALA A 122 19.60 -1.09 -1.43
N ASP A 123 18.85 -0.63 -2.44
CA ASP A 123 19.34 -0.51 -3.81
C ASP A 123 18.96 0.83 -4.45
N LYS A 124 19.94 1.47 -5.12
CA LYS A 124 19.75 2.77 -5.79
C LYS A 124 18.80 2.72 -7.00
N ILE A 125 18.43 1.54 -7.50
CA ILE A 125 17.36 1.39 -8.50
C ILE A 125 16.06 2.06 -8.04
N PHE A 126 15.86 2.14 -6.73
CA PHE A 126 14.70 2.80 -6.14
C PHE A 126 14.58 4.26 -6.57
N LEU A 127 15.69 5.02 -6.62
CA LEU A 127 15.69 6.41 -7.09
C LEU A 127 15.25 6.50 -8.55
N THR A 128 15.70 5.58 -9.40
CA THR A 128 15.30 5.51 -10.80
C THR A 128 13.80 5.25 -10.93
N ARG A 129 13.27 4.29 -10.18
CA ARG A 129 11.84 3.94 -10.18
C ARG A 129 10.96 5.09 -9.65
N LEU A 130 11.43 5.82 -8.63
CA LEU A 130 10.74 7.02 -8.14
C LEU A 130 10.65 8.11 -9.21
N LYS A 131 11.76 8.42 -9.90
CA LYS A 131 11.79 9.42 -10.98
C LYS A 131 10.83 9.05 -12.12
N GLN A 132 10.84 7.79 -12.56
CA GLN A 132 9.92 7.27 -13.57
C GLN A 132 8.45 7.40 -13.13
N ALA A 133 8.15 7.04 -11.88
CA ALA A 133 6.81 7.19 -11.33
C ALA A 133 6.37 8.66 -11.24
N ARG A 134 7.24 9.54 -10.77
CA ARG A 134 6.94 10.98 -10.66
C ARG A 134 6.70 11.64 -12.01
N GLU A 135 7.48 11.28 -13.03
CA GLU A 135 7.30 11.76 -14.39
C GLU A 135 5.96 11.30 -15.00
N MET A 136 5.62 10.03 -14.82
CA MET A 136 4.41 9.47 -15.41
C MET A 136 3.13 9.78 -14.63
N LEU A 137 3.22 9.95 -13.31
CA LEU A 137 2.12 10.13 -12.35
C LEU A 137 2.41 11.31 -11.42
N PRO A 138 2.42 12.55 -11.93
CA PRO A 138 2.86 13.73 -11.17
C PRO A 138 2.00 13.99 -9.91
N GLU A 139 0.73 13.59 -9.90
CA GLU A 139 -0.19 13.79 -8.78
C GLU A 139 -0.29 12.58 -7.83
N ALA A 140 0.38 11.46 -8.12
CA ALA A 140 0.38 10.30 -7.24
C ALA A 140 1.20 10.56 -5.96
N ILE A 141 0.78 9.98 -4.85
CA ILE A 141 1.51 10.04 -3.58
C ILE A 141 2.50 8.89 -3.55
N LEU A 142 3.79 9.21 -3.72
CA LEU A 142 4.86 8.23 -3.64
C LEU A 142 5.36 8.15 -2.20
N PHE A 143 5.31 6.97 -1.60
CA PHE A 143 5.81 6.80 -0.24
C PHE A 143 6.42 5.41 -0.04
N THR A 144 7.15 5.24 1.06
CA THR A 144 7.72 3.95 1.41
C THR A 144 7.88 3.78 2.91
N HIS A 145 7.99 2.53 3.34
CA HIS A 145 8.50 2.15 4.64
C HIS A 145 9.91 1.59 4.46
N SER A 146 10.77 1.80 5.43
CA SER A 146 12.14 1.30 5.44
C SER A 146 12.56 0.93 6.86
N ASN A 147 13.46 -0.03 7.00
CA ASN A 147 14.08 -0.34 8.27
C ASN A 147 15.13 0.71 8.72
N GLY A 148 15.42 1.69 7.85
CA GLY A 148 16.29 2.80 8.13
C GLY A 148 17.79 2.52 8.10
N ASP A 149 18.23 1.29 7.80
CA ASP A 149 19.64 0.91 7.89
C ASP A 149 20.53 1.64 6.88
N TYR A 150 20.00 1.93 5.70
CA TYR A 150 20.71 2.58 4.60
C TYR A 150 20.51 4.10 4.55
N ILE A 151 19.71 4.67 5.46
CA ILE A 151 19.35 6.08 5.42
C ILE A 151 20.49 6.95 5.97
N THR A 152 20.95 7.89 5.16
CA THR A 152 21.81 9.02 5.50
C THR A 152 21.13 10.32 5.11
N LYS A 153 21.70 11.47 5.53
CA LYS A 153 21.19 12.79 5.12
C LYS A 153 21.20 12.92 3.60
N GLU A 154 22.29 12.56 2.95
CA GLU A 154 22.48 12.64 1.50
C GLU A 154 21.44 11.78 0.78
N TYR A 155 21.18 10.57 1.29
CA TYR A 155 20.18 9.69 0.68
C TYR A 155 18.75 10.22 0.86
N ILE A 156 18.46 10.90 1.96
CA ILE A 156 17.18 11.61 2.16
C ILE A 156 17.00 12.69 1.09
N ASP A 157 18.03 13.49 0.84
CA ASP A 157 18.01 14.53 -0.20
C ASP A 157 17.79 13.92 -1.60
N GLU A 158 18.49 12.82 -1.93
CA GLU A 158 18.29 12.07 -3.18
C GLU A 158 16.87 11.53 -3.34
N LEU A 159 16.27 10.98 -2.28
CA LEU A 159 14.89 10.48 -2.27
C LEU A 159 13.87 11.60 -2.49
N ALA A 160 14.10 12.74 -1.85
CA ALA A 160 13.27 13.94 -2.02
C ALA A 160 13.33 14.47 -3.46
N ASP A 161 14.52 14.55 -4.03
CA ASP A 161 14.74 15.00 -5.42
C ASP A 161 14.24 13.98 -6.46
N ALA A 162 14.19 12.71 -6.11
CA ALA A 162 13.55 11.67 -6.92
C ALA A 162 12.02 11.72 -6.87
N GLY A 163 11.43 12.57 -6.01
CA GLY A 163 9.99 12.81 -5.94
C GLY A 163 9.23 11.99 -4.91
N LEU A 164 9.92 11.40 -3.92
CA LEU A 164 9.26 10.75 -2.78
C LEU A 164 8.53 11.80 -1.93
N ASN A 165 7.31 11.51 -1.48
CA ASN A 165 6.52 12.41 -0.64
C ASN A 165 6.65 12.10 0.86
N LEU A 166 6.77 10.81 1.20
CA LEU A 166 6.84 10.36 2.59
C LEU A 166 7.73 9.13 2.71
N ILE A 167 8.59 9.12 3.70
CA ILE A 167 9.28 7.92 4.18
C ILE A 167 8.95 7.67 5.66
N ARG A 168 8.54 6.44 5.96
CA ARG A 168 8.37 5.97 7.34
C ARG A 168 9.49 4.99 7.69
N LEU A 169 10.35 5.42 8.55
CA LEU A 169 11.46 4.63 9.06
C LEU A 169 11.01 3.84 10.29
N GLN A 170 11.38 2.57 10.36
CA GLN A 170 11.01 1.68 11.45
C GLN A 170 12.23 1.37 12.32
N CYS A 171 12.19 1.73 13.58
CA CYS A 171 13.18 1.33 14.55
C CYS A 171 12.81 -0.06 15.12
N TYR A 172 13.19 -1.10 14.41
CA TYR A 172 12.93 -2.47 14.86
C TYR A 172 13.83 -2.86 16.03
N LEU A 173 13.22 -3.47 17.03
CA LEU A 173 13.93 -4.12 18.14
C LEU A 173 14.28 -5.56 17.77
N ASN A 174 15.34 -6.11 18.38
CA ASN A 174 15.72 -7.49 18.20
C ASN A 174 14.69 -8.44 18.86
N LYS A 175 14.66 -9.71 18.47
CA LYS A 175 13.70 -10.71 18.95
C LYS A 175 13.62 -10.83 20.49
N ASN A 176 14.75 -10.63 21.18
CA ASN A 176 14.83 -10.75 22.64
C ASN A 176 14.94 -9.39 23.36
N GLU A 177 14.81 -8.30 22.62
CA GLU A 177 14.91 -6.94 23.13
C GLU A 177 13.50 -6.43 23.45
N LYS A 178 13.19 -6.28 24.73
CA LYS A 178 11.88 -5.77 25.17
C LYS A 178 11.73 -4.29 24.84
N PHE A 179 10.50 -3.89 24.56
CA PHE A 179 10.17 -2.48 24.36
C PHE A 179 10.24 -1.74 25.70
N ASP A 180 11.42 -1.17 25.98
CA ASP A 180 11.63 -0.23 27.09
C ASP A 180 11.86 1.16 26.50
N LEU A 181 10.86 2.02 26.69
CA LEU A 181 10.83 3.33 26.06
C LEU A 181 12.06 4.17 26.42
N GLU A 182 12.40 4.26 27.70
CA GLU A 182 13.43 5.17 28.20
C GLU A 182 14.86 4.56 28.06
N ASN A 183 14.99 3.27 28.31
CA ASN A 183 16.32 2.66 28.38
C ASN A 183 16.77 2.02 27.04
N VAL A 184 15.84 1.68 26.14
CA VAL A 184 16.14 0.99 24.86
C VAL A 184 15.73 1.83 23.68
N VAL A 185 14.45 2.24 23.60
CA VAL A 185 13.88 2.85 22.40
C VAL A 185 14.43 4.25 22.14
N ILE A 186 14.36 5.14 23.13
CA ILE A 186 14.83 6.51 22.98
C ILE A 186 16.32 6.57 22.66
N PRO A 187 17.23 5.90 23.39
CA PRO A 187 18.66 5.92 23.06
C PRO A 187 18.97 5.40 21.65
N LYS A 188 18.24 4.35 21.21
CA LYS A 188 18.40 3.79 19.85
C LYS A 188 17.91 4.76 18.78
N MET A 189 16.81 5.45 19.03
CA MET A 189 16.26 6.47 18.13
C MET A 189 17.15 7.70 18.04
N GLU A 190 17.70 8.18 19.18
CA GLU A 190 18.65 9.30 19.21
C GLU A 190 19.93 9.01 18.42
N LYS A 191 20.50 7.81 18.60
CA LYS A 191 21.66 7.38 17.80
C LYS A 191 21.36 7.41 16.29
N ASN A 192 20.17 6.96 15.91
CA ASN A 192 19.74 6.98 14.51
C ASN A 192 19.49 8.41 14.02
N ALA A 193 18.89 9.27 14.86
CA ALA A 193 18.64 10.67 14.54
C ALA A 193 19.95 11.45 14.32
N GLN A 194 20.98 11.19 15.13
CA GLN A 194 22.31 11.76 14.93
C GLN A 194 22.91 11.40 13.56
N ARG A 195 22.70 10.15 13.09
CA ARG A 195 23.15 9.72 11.76
C ARG A 195 22.46 10.47 10.63
N ILE A 196 21.17 10.79 10.77
CA ILE A 196 20.41 11.61 9.81
C ILE A 196 20.86 13.06 9.85
N GLY A 197 21.18 13.60 11.04
CA GLY A 197 21.67 14.96 11.21
C GLY A 197 20.65 16.08 10.87
N LEU A 198 19.36 15.75 10.86
CA LEU A 198 18.26 16.72 10.67
C LEU A 198 17.58 17.04 12.00
N PRO A 199 17.08 18.27 12.20
CA PRO A 199 16.23 18.59 13.34
C PRO A 199 14.99 17.71 13.35
N TYR A 200 14.51 17.34 14.54
CA TYR A 200 13.30 16.57 14.68
C TYR A 200 12.48 17.00 15.91
N LYS A 201 11.21 16.64 15.89
CA LYS A 201 10.28 16.80 17.02
C LYS A 201 9.61 15.47 17.37
N VAL A 202 9.34 15.26 18.65
CA VAL A 202 8.57 14.10 19.12
C VAL A 202 7.10 14.31 18.76
N ARG A 203 6.49 13.35 18.07
CA ARG A 203 5.05 13.35 17.74
C ARG A 203 4.24 12.50 18.69
N THR A 204 4.75 11.33 19.01
CA THR A 204 4.07 10.35 19.86
C THR A 204 5.06 9.77 20.86
N LYS A 205 4.67 9.76 22.14
CA LYS A 205 5.41 9.10 23.22
C LYS A 205 4.40 8.37 24.09
N THR A 206 4.31 7.06 23.94
CA THR A 206 3.42 6.18 24.72
C THR A 206 4.19 4.98 25.23
N LYS A 207 3.56 4.13 26.03
CA LYS A 207 4.18 2.89 26.53
C LYS A 207 4.49 1.87 25.42
N THR A 208 3.88 2.00 24.24
CA THR A 208 3.99 1.02 23.15
C THR A 208 4.37 1.62 21.79
N CYS A 209 4.56 2.96 21.76
CA CYS A 209 4.94 3.65 20.52
C CYS A 209 5.75 4.91 20.83
N TYR A 210 6.84 5.08 20.10
CA TYR A 210 7.62 6.31 20.06
C TYR A 210 7.79 6.75 18.61
N GLU A 211 7.36 7.97 18.29
CA GLU A 211 7.40 8.50 16.92
C GLU A 211 8.03 9.89 16.90
N VAL A 212 8.96 10.11 16.00
CA VAL A 212 9.57 11.42 15.74
C VAL A 212 9.36 11.83 14.28
N GLU A 213 9.26 13.12 14.02
CA GLU A 213 9.20 13.71 12.69
C GLU A 213 10.41 14.58 12.47
N PHE A 214 11.16 14.33 11.40
CA PHE A 214 12.30 15.15 10.99
C PHE A 214 11.86 16.29 10.09
N GLU A 215 12.55 17.42 10.22
CA GLU A 215 12.31 18.60 9.39
C GLU A 215 13.06 18.48 8.06
N HIS A 216 12.32 18.46 6.96
CA HIS A 216 12.87 18.51 5.61
C HIS A 216 11.92 19.28 4.68
N PRO A 217 12.45 20.17 3.78
CA PRO A 217 11.60 21.07 2.98
C PRO A 217 10.71 20.38 1.95
N LYS A 218 11.10 19.20 1.45
CA LYS A 218 10.40 18.50 0.34
C LYS A 218 9.85 17.13 0.72
N LEU A 219 10.32 16.49 1.77
CA LEU A 219 10.02 15.11 2.13
C LEU A 219 9.49 15.03 3.55
N SER A 220 8.36 14.38 3.77
CA SER A 220 7.90 14.03 5.11
C SER A 220 8.68 12.81 5.60
N ILE A 221 9.31 12.91 6.77
CA ILE A 221 10.15 11.85 7.33
C ILE A 221 9.67 11.53 8.74
N ILE A 222 9.13 10.35 8.90
CA ILE A 222 8.67 9.84 10.20
C ILE A 222 9.55 8.67 10.59
N TRP A 223 10.08 8.67 11.81
CA TRP A 223 10.73 7.49 12.37
C TRP A 223 9.95 7.03 13.59
N GLU A 224 9.58 5.76 13.60
CA GLU A 224 8.77 5.18 14.66
C GLU A 224 9.36 3.87 15.20
N ALA A 225 9.18 3.65 16.49
CA ALA A 225 9.37 2.37 17.16
C ALA A 225 8.02 1.93 17.72
N ASN A 226 7.63 0.71 17.44
CA ASN A 226 6.39 0.12 17.92
C ASN A 226 6.70 -1.16 18.73
N ASP A 227 5.91 -1.38 19.78
CA ASP A 227 5.91 -2.63 20.51
C ASP A 227 5.14 -3.70 19.74
N PHE A 228 5.86 -4.53 18.97
CA PHE A 228 5.26 -5.58 18.15
C PHE A 228 4.70 -6.75 18.96
N GLU A 229 5.11 -6.94 20.20
CA GLU A 229 4.57 -7.99 21.06
C GLU A 229 3.17 -7.65 21.58
N HIS A 230 2.91 -6.37 21.88
CA HIS A 230 1.69 -5.95 22.56
C HIS A 230 0.73 -5.11 21.70
N SER A 231 1.21 -4.45 20.66
CA SER A 231 0.39 -3.45 19.94
C SER A 231 0.03 -3.81 18.50
N ILE A 232 0.80 -4.64 17.82
CA ILE A 232 0.62 -4.88 16.37
C ILE A 232 0.74 -6.38 16.06
N GLY A 233 -0.36 -7.10 16.23
CA GLY A 233 -0.44 -8.48 15.80
C GLY A 233 -1.05 -8.61 14.41
N VAL A 234 -0.25 -8.62 13.35
CA VAL A 234 -0.71 -9.07 12.05
C VAL A 234 0.04 -10.36 11.70
N ASN A 235 -0.69 -11.47 11.62
CA ASN A 235 -0.12 -12.80 11.45
C ASN A 235 0.33 -13.13 10.02
N ARG A 236 0.35 -12.13 9.13
CA ARG A 236 0.81 -12.24 7.73
C ARG A 236 0.17 -13.41 6.97
N GLY A 237 -1.17 -13.53 7.06
CA GLY A 237 -1.89 -14.60 6.38
C GLY A 237 -1.59 -15.99 6.98
N GLU A 238 -1.50 -16.05 8.32
CA GLU A 238 -1.25 -17.29 9.06
C GLU A 238 0.17 -17.87 8.90
N THR A 239 1.15 -17.01 8.57
CA THR A 239 2.53 -17.44 8.41
C THR A 239 3.42 -17.13 9.61
N ILE A 240 2.99 -16.27 10.53
CA ILE A 240 3.75 -15.93 11.75
C ILE A 240 3.18 -16.71 12.92
N GLU A 241 4.03 -17.51 13.53
CA GLU A 241 3.67 -18.29 14.73
C GLU A 241 3.56 -17.44 16.00
N GLY A 242 2.84 -17.92 17.01
CA GLY A 242 2.74 -17.27 18.31
C GLY A 242 1.82 -16.06 18.35
N MET A 243 1.05 -15.81 17.28
CA MET A 243 0.03 -14.76 17.30
C MET A 243 -1.17 -15.16 18.15
N PRO A 244 -1.85 -14.19 18.82
CA PRO A 244 -3.05 -14.49 19.61
C PRO A 244 -4.12 -15.19 18.81
N ASP A 245 -4.86 -16.08 19.46
CA ASP A 245 -6.04 -16.73 18.90
C ASP A 245 -7.08 -15.66 18.53
N TYR A 246 -7.33 -15.54 17.25
CA TYR A 246 -8.30 -14.61 16.70
C TYR A 246 -9.04 -15.24 15.51
N GLU A 247 -10.34 -15.21 15.54
CA GLU A 247 -11.16 -15.59 14.40
C GLU A 247 -11.77 -14.35 13.75
N ARG A 248 -11.43 -14.12 12.49
CA ARG A 248 -11.97 -12.97 11.76
C ARG A 248 -13.42 -13.21 11.33
N LYS A 249 -14.33 -12.48 11.94
CA LYS A 249 -15.76 -12.42 11.56
C LYS A 249 -16.17 -11.12 10.89
N LYS A 250 -15.35 -10.07 11.06
CA LYS A 250 -15.62 -8.74 10.47
C LYS A 250 -15.29 -8.70 8.98
N PRO A 251 -16.00 -7.88 8.18
CA PRO A 251 -15.68 -7.63 6.78
C PRO A 251 -14.24 -7.13 6.58
N CYS A 252 -13.70 -7.33 5.38
CA CYS A 252 -12.43 -6.75 4.95
C CYS A 252 -12.62 -6.00 3.63
N LEU A 253 -12.28 -4.71 3.62
CA LEU A 253 -12.40 -3.84 2.45
C LEU A 253 -11.08 -3.68 1.66
N SER A 254 -9.99 -4.28 2.13
CA SER A 254 -8.69 -4.20 1.47
C SER A 254 -8.75 -4.52 -0.03
N PRO A 255 -9.33 -5.65 -0.50
CA PRO A 255 -9.36 -5.98 -1.91
C PRO A 255 -10.21 -5.06 -2.78
N PHE A 256 -10.96 -4.15 -2.19
CA PHE A 256 -11.76 -3.17 -2.95
C PHE A 256 -10.97 -1.93 -3.35
N ARG A 257 -9.84 -1.67 -2.69
CA ARG A 257 -9.13 -0.39 -2.79
C ARG A 257 -7.66 -0.53 -3.10
N ARG A 258 -7.08 -1.73 -2.99
CA ARG A 258 -5.64 -1.93 -3.14
C ARG A 258 -5.26 -3.17 -3.92
N MET A 259 -4.04 -3.13 -4.42
CA MET A 259 -3.32 -4.26 -5.00
C MET A 259 -1.89 -4.26 -4.45
N TYR A 260 -1.33 -5.44 -4.28
CA TYR A 260 0.09 -5.63 -4.05
C TYR A 260 0.67 -6.39 -5.24
N ILE A 261 1.75 -5.90 -5.82
CA ILE A 261 2.43 -6.46 -6.98
C ILE A 261 3.85 -6.79 -6.55
N ASP A 262 4.23 -8.04 -6.63
CA ASP A 262 5.57 -8.48 -6.30
C ASP A 262 6.57 -8.25 -7.45
N TYR A 263 7.84 -8.52 -7.19
CA TYR A 263 8.92 -8.33 -8.16
C TYR A 263 8.84 -9.24 -9.41
N GLU A 264 8.01 -10.30 -9.39
CA GLU A 264 7.71 -11.16 -10.54
C GLU A 264 6.44 -10.73 -11.30
N GLY A 265 5.83 -9.63 -10.88
CA GLY A 265 4.60 -9.11 -11.46
C GLY A 265 3.33 -9.83 -11.01
N SER A 266 3.39 -10.75 -10.04
CA SER A 266 2.21 -11.41 -9.49
C SER A 266 1.41 -10.45 -8.61
N VAL A 267 0.09 -10.46 -8.78
CA VAL A 267 -0.80 -9.54 -8.08
C VAL A 267 -1.51 -10.24 -6.94
N MET A 268 -1.39 -9.67 -5.74
CA MET A 268 -2.03 -10.12 -4.52
C MET A 268 -3.10 -9.12 -4.08
N PRO A 269 -4.17 -9.54 -3.38
CA PRO A 269 -5.29 -8.68 -3.00
C PRO A 269 -4.98 -7.75 -1.82
N CYS A 270 -3.93 -8.04 -1.08
CA CYS A 270 -3.47 -7.25 0.06
C CYS A 270 -2.04 -7.60 0.45
N CYS A 271 -1.48 -6.80 1.31
CA CYS A 271 -0.13 -6.92 1.82
C CYS A 271 0.08 -8.00 2.90
N GLN A 272 -0.91 -8.79 3.24
CA GLN A 272 -0.78 -9.87 4.24
C GLN A 272 -0.43 -11.22 3.61
N VAL A 273 -0.53 -11.33 2.30
CA VAL A 273 -0.28 -12.56 1.55
C VAL A 273 0.84 -12.38 0.54
N ARG A 274 1.51 -13.48 0.18
CA ARG A 274 2.71 -13.50 -0.66
C ARG A 274 2.60 -14.59 -1.73
N HIS A 275 3.22 -14.37 -2.89
CA HIS A 275 3.27 -15.35 -3.98
C HIS A 275 4.22 -16.53 -3.68
N ASP A 276 5.27 -16.28 -2.89
CA ASP A 276 6.33 -17.23 -2.54
C ASP A 276 6.02 -18.08 -1.28
N VAL A 277 4.82 -17.95 -0.73
CA VAL A 277 4.28 -18.84 0.31
C VAL A 277 3.30 -19.83 -0.31
N GLU A 278 3.56 -21.14 -0.16
CA GLU A 278 2.75 -22.18 -0.81
C GLU A 278 1.26 -22.09 -0.46
N SER A 279 0.95 -21.89 0.82
CA SER A 279 -0.45 -21.77 1.29
C SER A 279 -1.16 -20.50 0.79
N HIS A 280 -0.44 -19.55 0.22
CA HIS A 280 -1.00 -18.30 -0.35
C HIS A 280 -1.16 -18.32 -1.88
N LYS A 281 -0.75 -19.37 -2.57
CA LYS A 281 -0.81 -19.42 -4.04
C LYS A 281 -2.21 -19.21 -4.62
N ASN A 282 -3.23 -19.65 -3.90
CA ASN A 282 -4.63 -19.41 -4.26
C ASN A 282 -5.04 -17.93 -4.20
N MET A 283 -4.22 -17.09 -3.56
CA MET A 283 -4.42 -15.63 -3.46
C MET A 283 -3.72 -14.85 -4.57
N ILE A 284 -3.06 -15.51 -5.52
CA ILE A 284 -2.53 -14.85 -6.73
C ILE A 284 -3.71 -14.53 -7.66
N MET A 285 -4.01 -13.24 -7.77
CA MET A 285 -5.16 -12.72 -8.52
C MET A 285 -4.92 -12.71 -10.03
N GLY A 286 -3.68 -12.52 -10.46
CA GLY A 286 -3.21 -12.47 -11.85
C GLY A 286 -1.73 -12.09 -11.90
N ASN A 287 -1.21 -11.79 -13.10
CA ASN A 287 0.15 -11.31 -13.27
C ASN A 287 0.18 -10.16 -14.30
N VAL A 288 0.80 -9.03 -13.92
CA VAL A 288 0.81 -7.81 -14.73
C VAL A 288 1.63 -7.94 -16.03
N GLU A 289 2.49 -8.94 -16.17
CA GLU A 289 3.15 -9.23 -17.46
C GLU A 289 2.16 -9.78 -18.51
N LYS A 290 1.10 -10.44 -18.06
CA LYS A 290 0.12 -11.14 -18.92
C LYS A 290 -1.18 -10.38 -19.10
N GLU A 291 -1.60 -9.61 -18.09
CA GLU A 291 -2.89 -8.93 -18.02
C GLU A 291 -2.69 -7.45 -17.67
N SER A 292 -3.65 -6.60 -17.97
CA SER A 292 -3.69 -5.23 -17.47
C SER A 292 -4.11 -5.19 -15.99
N LEU A 293 -3.74 -4.12 -15.27
CA LEU A 293 -4.24 -3.91 -13.90
C LEU A 293 -5.76 -3.91 -13.82
N PHE A 294 -6.43 -3.43 -14.88
CA PHE A 294 -7.90 -3.36 -14.93
C PHE A 294 -8.53 -4.74 -15.03
N GLU A 295 -7.96 -5.63 -15.86
CA GLU A 295 -8.41 -7.01 -16.02
C GLU A 295 -8.27 -7.78 -14.72
N ILE A 296 -7.12 -7.64 -14.06
CA ILE A 296 -6.87 -8.30 -12.78
C ILE A 296 -7.82 -7.75 -11.71
N PHE A 297 -7.87 -6.41 -11.54
CA PHE A 297 -8.67 -5.78 -10.48
C PHE A 297 -10.17 -6.07 -10.58
N THR A 298 -10.69 -6.17 -11.79
CA THR A 298 -12.11 -6.42 -12.06
C THR A 298 -12.41 -7.86 -12.47
N GLY A 299 -11.40 -8.74 -12.40
CA GLY A 299 -11.51 -10.13 -12.77
C GLY A 299 -12.23 -10.99 -11.73
N LYS A 300 -12.54 -12.22 -12.15
CA LYS A 300 -13.34 -13.17 -11.36
C LYS A 300 -12.72 -13.46 -9.98
N LYS A 301 -11.40 -13.67 -9.90
CA LYS A 301 -10.72 -13.99 -8.63
C LYS A 301 -10.90 -12.88 -7.57
N PHE A 302 -10.70 -11.61 -7.95
CA PHE A 302 -10.96 -10.48 -7.07
C PHE A 302 -12.44 -10.35 -6.70
N ALA A 303 -13.34 -10.57 -7.66
CA ALA A 303 -14.79 -10.49 -7.42
C ALA A 303 -15.26 -11.53 -6.40
N ASP A 304 -14.81 -12.78 -6.55
CA ASP A 304 -15.16 -13.88 -5.64
C ASP A 304 -14.59 -13.62 -4.23
N LEU A 305 -13.34 -13.15 -4.14
CA LEU A 305 -12.72 -12.79 -2.87
C LEU A 305 -13.47 -11.64 -2.17
N ARG A 306 -13.80 -10.57 -2.92
CA ARG A 306 -14.57 -9.43 -2.38
C ARG A 306 -15.92 -9.85 -1.85
N LYS A 307 -16.63 -10.70 -2.58
CA LYS A 307 -17.91 -11.23 -2.15
C LYS A 307 -17.81 -11.99 -0.82
N HIS A 308 -16.77 -12.82 -0.68
CA HIS A 308 -16.53 -13.56 0.55
C HIS A 308 -16.12 -12.63 1.72
N LEU A 309 -15.24 -11.67 1.47
CA LEU A 309 -14.71 -10.79 2.52
C LEU A 309 -15.63 -9.64 2.93
N ALA A 310 -16.61 -9.27 2.10
CA ALA A 310 -17.56 -8.21 2.41
C ALA A 310 -18.63 -8.59 3.45
N CYS A 311 -18.84 -9.87 3.70
CA CYS A 311 -19.87 -10.38 4.61
C CYS A 311 -19.31 -10.53 6.04
N PHE A 312 -20.19 -10.44 7.04
CA PHE A 312 -19.88 -10.91 8.40
C PHE A 312 -19.85 -12.46 8.43
N GLY A 313 -19.16 -13.02 9.40
CA GLY A 313 -19.00 -14.45 9.59
C GLY A 313 -17.57 -14.93 9.30
N PRO A 314 -17.31 -16.25 9.57
CA PRO A 314 -15.97 -16.83 9.43
C PRO A 314 -15.36 -16.62 8.06
N LYS A 315 -14.06 -16.38 8.02
CA LYS A 315 -13.29 -16.23 6.78
C LYS A 315 -12.59 -17.55 6.44
N LYS A 316 -12.21 -17.70 5.17
CA LYS A 316 -11.39 -18.82 4.71
C LYS A 316 -9.90 -18.46 4.81
N HIS A 317 -9.06 -19.47 4.95
CA HIS A 317 -7.61 -19.31 4.83
C HIS A 317 -7.23 -18.53 3.55
N PRO A 318 -6.27 -17.62 3.61
CA PRO A 318 -5.41 -17.17 4.73
C PRO A 318 -5.97 -15.95 5.49
N CYS A 319 -7.28 -15.74 5.47
CA CYS A 319 -7.92 -14.60 6.14
C CYS A 319 -8.60 -14.99 7.46
N THR A 320 -8.53 -16.26 7.88
CA THR A 320 -9.25 -16.81 9.04
C THR A 320 -8.91 -16.08 10.34
N THR A 321 -7.63 -15.83 10.56
CA THR A 321 -7.10 -15.23 11.79
C THR A 321 -6.51 -13.83 11.56
N CYS A 322 -6.79 -13.21 10.40
CA CYS A 322 -6.24 -11.90 10.05
C CYS A 322 -6.79 -10.79 10.94
N THR A 323 -5.90 -10.15 11.71
CA THR A 323 -6.22 -9.05 12.64
C THR A 323 -6.20 -7.65 11.98
N ALA A 324 -5.87 -7.55 10.68
CA ALA A 324 -5.86 -6.26 9.98
C ALA A 324 -7.21 -5.55 10.09
N THR A 325 -7.21 -4.33 10.61
CA THR A 325 -8.41 -3.50 10.79
C THR A 325 -8.76 -2.73 9.52
N GLU A 326 -9.98 -2.19 9.44
CA GLU A 326 -10.37 -1.30 8.33
C GLU A 326 -9.50 -0.03 8.26
N ALA A 327 -9.05 0.48 9.39
CA ALA A 327 -8.13 1.63 9.44
C ALA A 327 -6.83 1.37 8.70
N ASN A 328 -6.33 0.12 8.73
CA ASN A 328 -5.14 -0.29 7.98
C ASN A 328 -5.42 -0.53 6.49
N CYS A 329 -6.68 -0.50 6.09
CA CYS A 329 -7.12 -0.77 4.72
C CYS A 329 -7.50 0.49 3.94
N VAL A 330 -7.54 1.66 4.58
CA VAL A 330 -7.91 2.93 3.94
C VAL A 330 -6.69 3.84 3.87
N PHE A 331 -6.21 4.06 2.65
CA PHE A 331 -5.03 4.86 2.39
C PHE A 331 -5.16 6.33 2.84
N GLU A 332 -6.28 6.96 2.53
CA GLU A 332 -6.44 8.41 2.58
C GLU A 332 -6.36 9.04 3.99
N PRO A 333 -7.00 8.53 5.04
CA PRO A 333 -6.90 9.13 6.38
C PRO A 333 -5.53 8.97 7.01
N HIS A 334 -4.84 7.85 6.72
CA HIS A 334 -3.57 7.52 7.35
C HIS A 334 -2.40 8.35 6.79
N ILE A 335 -2.41 8.65 5.49
CA ILE A 335 -1.32 9.42 4.86
C ILE A 335 -1.59 10.92 4.85
N LYS A 336 -2.83 11.35 4.72
CA LYS A 336 -3.19 12.78 4.76
C LYS A 336 -2.75 13.48 6.06
N GLN A 337 -2.68 12.74 7.18
CA GLN A 337 -2.16 13.31 8.44
C GLN A 337 -0.65 13.57 8.41
N TYR A 338 0.10 12.84 7.57
CA TYR A 338 1.56 12.93 7.49
C TYR A 338 2.05 13.83 6.34
N VAL A 339 1.17 14.22 5.43
CA VAL A 339 1.51 15.08 4.29
C VAL A 339 0.54 16.27 4.21
N PRO A 340 0.52 17.15 5.21
CA PRO A 340 -0.44 18.26 5.31
C PRO A 340 -0.34 19.24 4.15
N ASN A 341 0.81 19.39 3.51
CA ASN A 341 1.05 20.30 2.39
C ASN A 341 0.56 19.79 1.03
N LEU A 342 0.23 18.53 0.89
CA LEU A 342 -0.41 17.99 -0.33
C LEU A 342 -1.75 18.68 -0.67
N LYS A 343 -2.38 19.33 0.30
CA LYS A 343 -3.66 20.02 0.10
C LYS A 343 -3.57 21.30 -0.72
N LYS A 344 -2.39 21.97 -0.80
CA LYS A 344 -2.29 23.31 -1.40
C LYS A 344 -1.84 23.32 -2.86
N GLU A 345 -1.12 22.31 -3.32
CA GLU A 345 -0.55 22.30 -4.68
C GLU A 345 -1.27 21.35 -5.66
N PHE A 346 -2.05 20.38 -5.18
CA PHE A 346 -2.64 19.33 -6.00
C PHE A 346 -4.18 19.37 -6.11
N ILE A 347 -4.83 20.38 -5.54
CA ILE A 347 -6.27 20.64 -5.70
C ILE A 347 -6.41 22.02 -6.35
N LYS A 348 -6.08 22.11 -7.62
CA LYS A 348 -6.53 23.15 -8.53
C LYS A 348 -7.39 22.54 -9.64
#